data_cc8d89b86ca815d4486bb7b4789ecaf8
#
_entry.id   cc8d89b86ca815d4486bb7b4789ecaf8
#
_cell.length_a   1.000
_cell.length_b   1.000
_cell.length_c   1.000
_cell.angle_alpha   90.00
_cell.angle_beta   90.00
_cell.angle_gamma   90.00
#
_symmetry.space_group_name_H-M   'P 1'
#
loop_
_entity.id
_entity.type
_entity.pdbx_description
1 polymer ?
#
loop_
_entity_poly.entity_id
_entity_poly.type
_entity_poly.pdbx_seq_one_letter_code
_entity_poly.pdbx_strand_id
1 'polypeptide(L)'
;GQSKYKTAQNPSMKDYAKEFPHSTLSYGEFGRDVIKESVKQEKPFCLSISFKAPHRPATPDPKFDHVYKGKTFLKPSNYGRRYGEHLSAQSKQGRQFVRHYEWGYDTKYDEVMAVYYQQIYAIDVALGMIRKELKAQSVSDNTVIIYTSDNGFICGSHGYGSKVLPMEESSRVPLIIFDPRSK
;
A
#
# COMPACT_ATOMS: atom_id res chain seq x y z
N GLY A 1 -5.42 -3.55 14.76
CA GLY A 1 -4.46 -4.61 14.51
C GLY A 1 -4.40 -5.01 13.05
N GLN A 2 -3.22 -5.35 12.62
CA GLN A 2 -2.98 -5.81 11.26
C GLN A 2 -3.45 -7.26 11.13
N SER A 3 -4.73 -7.45 10.94
CA SER A 3 -5.27 -8.77 10.63
C SER A 3 -4.75 -9.26 9.29
N LYS A 4 -4.63 -10.57 9.14
CA LYS A 4 -4.48 -11.20 7.83
C LYS A 4 -5.58 -10.65 6.92
N TYR A 5 -5.34 -10.59 5.62
CA TYR A 5 -6.23 -9.97 4.63
C TYR A 5 -7.67 -10.54 4.55
N LYS A 6 -8.01 -11.55 5.34
CA LYS A 6 -9.36 -12.12 5.39
C LYS A 6 -10.34 -11.11 6.00
N THR A 7 -10.85 -10.24 5.18
CA THR A 7 -11.91 -9.29 5.50
C THR A 7 -13.18 -9.96 6.03
N ALA A 8 -13.41 -11.21 5.66
CA ALA A 8 -14.53 -12.01 6.14
C ALA A 8 -14.59 -12.18 7.67
N GLN A 9 -13.49 -11.89 8.38
CA GLN A 9 -13.48 -11.91 9.86
C GLN A 9 -14.02 -10.61 10.48
N ASN A 10 -14.21 -9.54 9.71
CA ASN A 10 -14.85 -8.32 10.18
C ASN A 10 -16.32 -8.33 9.73
N PRO A 11 -17.28 -8.33 10.66
CA PRO A 11 -18.71 -8.39 10.31
C PRO A 11 -19.13 -7.29 9.30
N SER A 12 -18.62 -6.07 9.46
CA SER A 12 -18.93 -4.95 8.56
C SER A 12 -18.38 -5.11 7.13
N MET A 13 -17.45 -6.02 6.91
CA MET A 13 -16.84 -6.27 5.60
C MET A 13 -17.28 -7.61 4.97
N LYS A 14 -18.10 -8.37 5.68
CA LYS A 14 -18.47 -9.75 5.30
C LYS A 14 -19.12 -9.84 3.92
N ASP A 15 -19.96 -8.88 3.58
CA ASP A 15 -20.68 -8.91 2.30
C ASP A 15 -19.76 -8.52 1.14
N TYR A 16 -18.88 -7.56 1.33
CA TYR A 16 -17.87 -7.18 0.33
C TYR A 16 -16.89 -8.32 0.05
N ALA A 17 -16.54 -9.11 1.07
CA ALA A 17 -15.63 -10.24 0.92
C ALA A 17 -16.17 -11.40 0.08
N LYS A 18 -17.48 -11.46 -0.17
CA LYS A 18 -18.08 -12.45 -1.08
C LYS A 18 -17.64 -12.25 -2.52
N GLU A 19 -17.60 -10.99 -2.97
CA GLU A 19 -17.18 -10.63 -4.32
C GLU A 19 -15.67 -10.31 -4.38
N PHE A 20 -15.17 -9.65 -3.36
CA PHE A 20 -13.77 -9.22 -3.24
C PHE A 20 -13.14 -9.85 -1.99
N PRO A 21 -12.66 -11.11 -2.05
CA PRO A 21 -12.13 -11.80 -0.87
C PRO A 21 -10.84 -11.15 -0.32
N HIS A 22 -10.10 -10.41 -1.13
CA HIS A 22 -8.94 -9.67 -0.68
C HIS A 22 -9.31 -8.29 -0.13
N SER A 23 -8.77 -7.93 1.04
CA SER A 23 -9.15 -6.70 1.78
C SER A 23 -9.00 -5.41 0.97
N THR A 24 -8.00 -5.32 0.10
CA THR A 24 -7.74 -4.10 -0.67
C THR A 24 -8.92 -3.76 -1.58
N LEU A 25 -9.43 -4.72 -2.34
CA LEU A 25 -10.58 -4.49 -3.21
C LEU A 25 -11.90 -4.38 -2.43
N SER A 26 -12.05 -5.12 -1.33
CA SER A 26 -13.21 -4.94 -0.42
C SER A 26 -13.31 -3.51 0.10
N TYR A 27 -12.18 -2.88 0.45
CA TYR A 27 -12.18 -1.47 0.88
C TYR A 27 -12.52 -0.52 -0.26
N GLY A 28 -12.13 -0.85 -1.49
CA GLY A 28 -12.56 -0.12 -2.68
C GLY A 28 -14.08 -0.15 -2.86
N GLU A 29 -14.68 -1.32 -2.72
CA GLU A 29 -16.15 -1.49 -2.83
C GLU A 29 -16.89 -0.81 -1.67
N PHE A 30 -16.41 -0.98 -0.44
CA PHE A 30 -16.92 -0.22 0.70
C PHE A 30 -16.92 1.30 0.44
N GLY A 31 -15.82 1.81 -0.12
CA GLY A 31 -15.72 3.23 -0.47
C GLY A 31 -16.76 3.67 -1.49
N ARG A 32 -17.05 2.83 -2.48
CA ARG A 32 -18.13 3.08 -3.46
C ARG A 32 -19.48 3.21 -2.79
N ASP A 33 -19.82 2.30 -1.88
CA ASP A 33 -21.11 2.31 -1.20
C ASP A 33 -21.27 3.51 -0.28
N VAL A 34 -20.19 3.92 0.42
CA VAL A 34 -20.20 5.14 1.23
C VAL A 34 -20.49 6.37 0.35
N ILE A 35 -19.88 6.45 -0.83
CA ILE A 35 -20.12 7.56 -1.77
C ILE A 35 -21.58 7.58 -2.21
N LYS A 36 -22.11 6.44 -2.68
CA LYS A 36 -23.51 6.31 -3.11
C LYS A 36 -24.48 6.76 -2.02
N GLU A 37 -24.26 6.26 -0.81
CA GLU A 37 -25.17 6.58 0.31
C GLU A 37 -25.07 8.04 0.73
N SER A 38 -23.88 8.63 0.71
CA SER A 38 -23.67 10.05 1.04
C SER A 38 -24.36 10.97 0.03
N VAL A 39 -24.22 10.67 -1.26
CA VAL A 39 -24.88 11.44 -2.33
C VAL A 39 -26.39 11.34 -2.22
N LYS A 40 -26.92 10.15 -1.96
CA LYS A 40 -28.36 9.94 -1.75
C LYS A 40 -28.91 10.73 -0.57
N GLN A 41 -28.11 10.94 0.47
CA GLN A 41 -28.48 11.73 1.64
C GLN A 41 -28.28 13.25 1.44
N GLU A 42 -27.78 13.68 0.28
CA GLU A 42 -27.47 15.08 -0.03
C GLU A 42 -26.50 15.73 0.98
N LYS A 43 -25.57 14.93 1.53
CA LYS A 43 -24.62 15.39 2.53
C LYS A 43 -23.19 15.41 1.99
N PRO A 44 -22.39 16.41 2.36
CA PRO A 44 -20.96 16.35 2.13
C PRO A 44 -20.36 15.18 2.91
N PHE A 45 -19.31 14.56 2.37
CA PHE A 45 -18.65 13.45 3.01
C PHE A 45 -17.14 13.67 3.14
N CYS A 46 -16.56 13.04 4.14
CA CYS A 46 -15.12 12.84 4.29
C CYS A 46 -14.89 11.35 4.53
N LEU A 47 -14.25 10.70 3.57
CA LEU A 47 -13.96 9.27 3.60
C LEU A 47 -12.46 9.04 3.76
N SER A 48 -12.05 8.37 4.83
CA SER A 48 -10.69 7.93 5.04
C SER A 48 -10.62 6.40 4.96
N ILE A 49 -9.78 5.88 4.07
CA ILE A 49 -9.57 4.44 3.90
C ILE A 49 -8.10 4.12 4.19
N SER A 50 -7.87 3.34 5.24
CA SER A 50 -6.53 2.86 5.60
C SER A 50 -6.32 1.44 5.07
N PHE A 51 -5.68 1.33 3.90
CA PHE A 51 -5.31 0.04 3.35
C PHE A 51 -4.24 -0.64 4.21
N LYS A 52 -4.38 -1.95 4.42
CA LYS A 52 -3.30 -2.73 5.02
C LYS A 52 -2.11 -2.89 4.06
N ALA A 53 -2.39 -3.07 2.79
CA ALA A 53 -1.38 -3.14 1.75
C ALA A 53 -0.55 -1.83 1.70
N PRO A 54 0.75 -1.88 1.42
CA PRO A 54 1.59 -3.06 1.16
C PRO A 54 2.26 -3.65 2.41
N HIS A 55 1.70 -3.48 3.61
CA HIS A 55 2.27 -3.99 4.86
C HIS A 55 2.37 -5.52 4.87
N ARG A 56 3.44 -6.03 5.48
CA ARG A 56 3.62 -7.49 5.64
C ARG A 56 2.61 -8.11 6.65
N PRO A 57 2.27 -9.42 6.55
CA PRO A 57 2.76 -10.34 5.53
C PRO A 57 2.35 -9.88 4.13
N ALA A 58 3.32 -9.91 3.21
CA ALA A 58 3.12 -9.49 1.84
C ALA A 58 2.34 -10.59 1.08
N THR A 59 1.03 -10.46 1.11
CA THR A 59 0.10 -11.39 0.45
C THR A 59 -0.74 -10.59 -0.54
N PRO A 60 -0.28 -10.45 -1.80
CA PRO A 60 -1.05 -9.77 -2.83
C PRO A 60 -2.33 -10.54 -3.14
N ASP A 61 -3.27 -9.86 -3.78
CA ASP A 61 -4.46 -10.50 -4.31
C ASP A 61 -4.06 -11.43 -5.47
N PRO A 62 -4.37 -12.73 -5.45
CA PRO A 62 -4.05 -13.67 -6.51
C PRO A 62 -4.55 -13.25 -7.90
N LYS A 63 -5.59 -12.44 -7.97
CA LYS A 63 -6.08 -11.83 -9.21
C LYS A 63 -5.00 -11.06 -9.98
N PHE A 64 -3.98 -10.56 -9.27
CA PHE A 64 -2.90 -9.74 -9.81
C PHE A 64 -1.56 -10.48 -9.89
N ASP A 65 -1.52 -11.80 -9.73
CA ASP A 65 -0.27 -12.58 -9.77
C ASP A 65 0.49 -12.45 -11.10
N HIS A 66 -0.22 -12.12 -12.18
CA HIS A 66 0.38 -11.87 -13.48
C HIS A 66 1.07 -10.51 -13.59
N VAL A 67 0.72 -9.55 -12.71
CA VAL A 67 1.30 -8.21 -12.71
C VAL A 67 2.69 -8.28 -12.10
N TYR A 68 3.68 -7.72 -12.79
CA TYR A 68 5.11 -7.71 -12.41
C TYR A 68 5.80 -9.08 -12.37
N LYS A 69 5.14 -10.18 -12.73
CA LYS A 69 5.74 -11.50 -12.81
C LYS A 69 6.94 -11.50 -13.77
N GLY A 70 8.09 -11.96 -13.29
CA GLY A 70 9.33 -12.03 -14.09
C GLY A 70 9.93 -10.67 -14.46
N LYS A 71 9.49 -9.57 -13.84
CA LYS A 71 10.10 -8.26 -14.01
C LYS A 71 11.31 -8.10 -13.12
N THR A 72 12.29 -7.35 -13.62
CA THR A 72 13.43 -6.88 -12.85
C THR A 72 13.18 -5.45 -12.37
N PHE A 73 13.72 -5.12 -11.20
CA PHE A 73 13.53 -3.82 -10.58
C PHE A 73 14.86 -3.15 -10.30
N LEU A 74 14.92 -1.86 -10.58
CA LEU A 74 16.09 -1.07 -10.28
C LEU A 74 16.31 -1.03 -8.76
N LYS A 75 17.49 -1.44 -8.33
CA LYS A 75 17.90 -1.32 -6.93
C LYS A 75 18.24 0.14 -6.61
N PRO A 76 17.90 0.64 -5.41
CA PRO A 76 18.30 1.98 -5.01
C PRO A 76 19.82 2.12 -4.99
N SER A 77 20.33 3.33 -5.21
CA SER A 77 21.77 3.61 -5.27
C SER A 77 22.52 3.23 -3.99
N ASN A 78 21.83 3.24 -2.85
CA ASN A 78 22.35 2.86 -1.54
C ASN A 78 21.94 1.42 -1.13
N TYR A 79 21.69 0.55 -2.10
CA TYR A 79 21.30 -0.82 -1.84
C TYR A 79 22.45 -1.66 -1.29
N GLY A 80 22.13 -2.47 -0.26
CA GLY A 80 23.01 -3.50 0.27
C GLY A 80 23.87 -3.06 1.45
N ARG A 81 24.53 -4.03 2.09
CA ARG A 81 25.23 -3.89 3.37
C ARG A 81 26.34 -2.86 3.38
N ARG A 82 27.10 -2.75 2.31
CA ARG A 82 28.23 -1.80 2.20
C ARG A 82 27.79 -0.34 2.47
N TYR A 83 26.55 -0.01 2.14
CA TYR A 83 26.01 1.33 2.37
C TYR A 83 25.50 1.55 3.80
N GLY A 84 25.47 0.51 4.63
CA GLY A 84 25.15 0.56 6.04
C GLY A 84 26.36 0.41 6.97
N GLU A 85 27.58 0.30 6.45
CA GLU A 85 28.80 0.06 7.25
C GLU A 85 29.11 1.21 8.22
N HIS A 86 28.78 2.44 7.86
CA HIS A 86 28.94 3.62 8.70
C HIS A 86 27.95 3.71 9.87
N LEU A 87 26.90 2.89 9.86
CA LEU A 87 25.89 2.90 10.92
C LEU A 87 26.41 2.25 12.18
N SER A 88 25.83 2.64 13.32
CA SER A 88 26.25 2.17 14.64
C SER A 88 26.13 0.64 14.79
N ALA A 89 26.98 0.06 15.64
CA ALA A 89 26.90 -1.35 15.99
C ALA A 89 25.53 -1.71 16.58
N GLN A 90 24.91 -0.81 17.34
CA GLN A 90 23.57 -1.00 17.90
C GLN A 90 22.50 -1.10 16.79
N SER A 91 22.56 -0.26 15.78
CA SER A 91 21.67 -0.33 14.62
C SER A 91 21.77 -1.71 13.90
N LYS A 92 22.98 -2.28 13.83
CA LYS A 92 23.24 -3.59 13.20
C LYS A 92 22.76 -4.80 14.04
N GLN A 93 22.33 -4.58 15.27
CA GLN A 93 21.73 -5.62 16.12
C GLN A 93 20.20 -5.66 16.02
N GLY A 94 19.60 -4.66 15.35
CA GLY A 94 18.14 -4.54 15.22
C GLY A 94 17.53 -5.54 14.25
N ARG A 95 16.24 -5.81 14.44
CA ARG A 95 15.46 -6.71 13.54
C ARG A 95 15.48 -6.26 12.09
N GLN A 96 15.56 -4.96 11.83
CA GLN A 96 15.60 -4.40 10.48
C GLN A 96 16.87 -4.80 9.73
N PHE A 97 17.97 -4.98 10.46
CA PHE A 97 19.23 -5.48 9.90
C PHE A 97 19.11 -6.95 9.48
N VAL A 98 18.52 -7.80 10.32
CA VAL A 98 18.31 -9.22 10.03
C VAL A 98 17.32 -9.41 8.88
N ARG A 99 16.31 -8.58 8.80
CA ARG A 99 15.26 -8.61 7.77
C ARG A 99 15.75 -8.39 6.34
N HIS A 100 16.94 -7.85 6.15
CA HIS A 100 17.55 -7.81 4.81
C HIS A 100 17.68 -9.22 4.21
N TYR A 101 18.10 -10.18 5.01
CA TYR A 101 18.23 -11.58 4.61
C TYR A 101 16.91 -12.36 4.76
N GLU A 102 16.27 -12.26 5.92
CA GLU A 102 15.02 -12.99 6.19
C GLU A 102 13.93 -12.73 5.14
N TRP A 103 13.93 -11.55 4.57
CA TRP A 103 12.93 -11.16 3.57
C TRP A 103 13.41 -11.27 2.13
N GLY A 104 14.64 -11.75 1.93
CA GLY A 104 15.19 -12.10 0.63
C GLY A 104 15.65 -10.91 -0.20
N TYR A 105 15.90 -9.74 0.41
CA TYR A 105 16.42 -8.60 -0.34
C TYR A 105 17.79 -8.87 -0.94
N ASP A 106 18.61 -9.73 -0.32
CA ASP A 106 19.93 -10.11 -0.79
C ASP A 106 19.90 -11.01 -2.02
N THR A 107 19.03 -12.02 -2.04
CA THR A 107 19.02 -13.10 -3.04
C THR A 107 17.82 -13.12 -3.97
N LYS A 108 16.68 -12.52 -3.55
CA LYS A 108 15.38 -12.58 -4.24
C LYS A 108 14.75 -11.21 -4.42
N TYR A 109 15.58 -10.20 -4.65
CA TYR A 109 15.13 -8.80 -4.69
C TYR A 109 13.94 -8.59 -5.64
N ASP A 110 14.05 -9.09 -6.87
CA ASP A 110 13.02 -8.89 -7.88
C ASP A 110 11.70 -9.58 -7.51
N GLU A 111 11.76 -10.77 -6.92
CA GLU A 111 10.56 -11.48 -6.45
C GLU A 111 9.89 -10.72 -5.30
N VAL A 112 10.69 -10.23 -4.34
CA VAL A 112 10.20 -9.46 -3.18
C VAL A 112 9.56 -8.15 -3.63
N MET A 113 10.19 -7.46 -4.58
CA MET A 113 9.68 -6.20 -5.11
C MET A 113 8.44 -6.42 -6.00
N ALA A 114 8.37 -7.50 -6.77
CA ALA A 114 7.18 -7.85 -7.53
C ALA A 114 5.97 -7.98 -6.61
N VAL A 115 6.09 -8.74 -5.53
CA VAL A 115 5.03 -8.92 -4.51
C VAL A 115 4.66 -7.59 -3.84
N TYR A 116 5.64 -6.74 -3.54
CA TYR A 116 5.40 -5.42 -2.97
C TYR A 116 4.60 -4.51 -3.92
N TYR A 117 5.02 -4.46 -5.18
CA TYR A 117 4.34 -3.64 -6.19
C TYR A 117 2.97 -4.19 -6.61
N GLN A 118 2.76 -5.51 -6.58
CA GLN A 118 1.43 -6.10 -6.79
C GLN A 118 0.42 -5.60 -5.76
N GLN A 119 0.82 -5.44 -4.50
CA GLN A 119 -0.05 -4.88 -3.48
C GLN A 119 -0.36 -3.39 -3.72
N ILE A 120 0.62 -2.62 -4.17
CA ILE A 120 0.41 -1.21 -4.54
C ILE A 120 -0.51 -1.11 -5.76
N TYR A 121 -0.32 -2.00 -6.75
CA TYR A 121 -1.21 -2.08 -7.91
C TYR A 121 -2.67 -2.37 -7.50
N ALA A 122 -2.89 -3.24 -6.52
CA ALA A 122 -4.23 -3.51 -6.00
C ALA A 122 -4.86 -2.26 -5.34
N ILE A 123 -4.05 -1.41 -4.67
CA ILE A 123 -4.52 -0.12 -4.13
C ILE A 123 -4.93 0.82 -5.28
N ASP A 124 -4.14 0.89 -6.34
CA ASP A 124 -4.46 1.70 -7.52
C ASP A 124 -5.77 1.27 -8.17
N VAL A 125 -5.99 -0.05 -8.28
CA VAL A 125 -7.26 -0.60 -8.77
C VAL A 125 -8.43 -0.21 -7.85
N ALA A 126 -8.26 -0.32 -6.52
CA ALA A 126 -9.29 0.07 -5.55
C ALA A 126 -9.60 1.57 -5.63
N LEU A 127 -8.58 2.42 -5.78
CA LEU A 127 -8.75 3.85 -6.02
C LEU A 127 -9.47 4.11 -7.34
N GLY A 128 -9.17 3.33 -8.37
CA GLY A 128 -9.88 3.36 -9.66
C GLY A 128 -11.38 3.06 -9.52
N MET A 129 -11.75 2.10 -8.64
CA MET A 129 -13.15 1.81 -8.32
C MET A 129 -13.84 3.01 -7.69
N ILE A 130 -13.20 3.64 -6.71
CA ILE A 130 -13.71 4.85 -6.03
C ILE A 130 -13.88 6.01 -7.02
N ARG A 131 -12.88 6.28 -7.86
CA ARG A 131 -12.94 7.34 -8.88
C ARG A 131 -14.07 7.12 -9.90
N LYS A 132 -14.29 5.89 -10.32
CA LYS A 132 -15.41 5.55 -11.20
C LYS A 132 -16.76 5.84 -10.55
N GLU A 133 -16.88 5.56 -9.25
CA GLU A 133 -18.10 5.84 -8.52
C GLU A 133 -18.34 7.34 -8.35
N LEU A 134 -17.33 8.12 -7.99
CA LEU A 134 -17.43 9.59 -7.93
C LEU A 134 -17.95 10.18 -9.25
N LYS A 135 -17.44 9.65 -10.38
CA LYS A 135 -17.92 10.06 -11.71
C LYS A 135 -19.37 9.63 -11.96
N ALA A 136 -19.73 8.40 -11.61
CA ALA A 136 -21.09 7.88 -11.78
C ALA A 136 -22.13 8.68 -10.98
N GLN A 137 -21.74 9.18 -9.80
CA GLN A 137 -22.57 10.01 -8.95
C GLN A 137 -22.50 11.51 -9.28
N SER A 138 -21.74 11.89 -10.33
CA SER A 138 -21.58 13.29 -10.77
C SER A 138 -20.99 14.23 -9.70
N VAL A 139 -20.15 13.69 -8.81
CA VAL A 139 -19.48 14.46 -7.74
C VAL A 139 -17.96 14.51 -7.91
N SER A 140 -17.42 13.96 -8.99
CA SER A 140 -15.97 13.92 -9.25
C SER A 140 -15.35 15.31 -9.30
N ASP A 141 -16.06 16.30 -9.86
CA ASP A 141 -15.56 17.66 -10.05
C ASP A 141 -15.63 18.51 -8.77
N ASN A 142 -16.20 17.97 -7.71
CA ASN A 142 -16.30 18.59 -6.38
C ASN A 142 -15.72 17.71 -5.27
N THR A 143 -14.85 16.76 -5.62
CA THR A 143 -14.22 15.85 -4.64
C THR A 143 -12.70 15.91 -4.77
N VAL A 144 -12.04 16.29 -3.68
CA VAL A 144 -10.58 16.20 -3.55
C VAL A 144 -10.19 14.80 -3.14
N ILE A 145 -9.19 14.24 -3.80
CA ILE A 145 -8.61 12.93 -3.45
C ILE A 145 -7.19 13.15 -2.94
N ILE A 146 -6.92 12.65 -1.74
CA ILE A 146 -5.57 12.69 -1.14
C ILE A 146 -5.10 11.26 -0.93
N TYR A 147 -3.93 10.95 -1.48
CA TYR A 147 -3.26 9.67 -1.26
C TYR A 147 -1.95 9.90 -0.52
N THR A 148 -1.76 9.20 0.57
CA THR A 148 -0.53 9.24 1.37
C THR A 148 -0.31 7.91 2.11
N SER A 149 0.76 7.82 2.90
CA SER A 149 1.08 6.69 3.76
C SER A 149 1.47 7.17 5.15
N ASP A 150 1.38 6.30 6.14
CA ASP A 150 1.80 6.54 7.54
C ASP A 150 3.32 6.55 7.70
N ASN A 151 4.02 5.80 6.87
CA ASN A 151 5.49 5.72 6.85
C ASN A 151 5.99 5.22 5.49
N GLY A 152 7.27 5.42 5.26
CA GLY A 152 8.00 4.81 4.17
C GLY A 152 8.43 3.37 4.47
N PHE A 153 9.25 2.78 3.58
CA PHE A 153 9.69 1.40 3.74
C PHE A 153 11.08 1.18 3.16
N ILE A 154 11.96 0.56 3.96
CA ILE A 154 13.33 0.24 3.54
C ILE A 154 13.30 -1.08 2.76
N CYS A 155 13.50 -0.97 1.46
CA CYS A 155 13.52 -2.10 0.53
C CYS A 155 14.95 -2.51 0.17
N GLY A 156 15.76 -2.84 1.17
CA GLY A 156 17.15 -3.24 0.95
C GLY A 156 18.19 -2.10 0.95
N SER A 157 17.75 -0.82 1.01
CA SER A 157 18.65 0.32 1.21
C SER A 157 19.47 0.15 2.48
N HIS A 158 20.73 0.54 2.44
CA HIS A 158 21.70 0.39 3.54
C HIS A 158 21.85 -1.06 4.06
N GLY A 159 21.33 -2.05 3.33
CA GLY A 159 21.31 -3.43 3.78
C GLY A 159 20.32 -3.72 4.92
N TYR A 160 19.25 -2.97 4.97
CA TYR A 160 18.16 -3.15 5.94
C TYR A 160 16.86 -3.51 5.25
N GLY A 161 15.92 -4.01 6.01
CA GLY A 161 14.52 -4.21 5.59
C GLY A 161 13.56 -3.62 6.59
N SER A 162 12.31 -3.36 6.18
CA SER A 162 11.26 -2.82 7.04
C SER A 162 11.29 -1.30 7.20
N LYS A 163 11.10 -0.80 8.42
CA LYS A 163 10.94 0.62 8.76
C LYS A 163 11.41 0.87 10.21
N VAL A 164 11.09 2.02 10.80
CA VAL A 164 11.36 2.37 12.22
C VAL A 164 12.75 2.95 12.46
N LEU A 165 13.66 2.86 11.50
CA LEU A 165 14.96 3.53 11.62
C LEU A 165 14.84 4.99 11.13
N PRO A 166 15.63 5.92 11.67
CA PRO A 166 15.62 7.32 11.25
C PRO A 166 16.35 7.52 9.91
N MET A 167 15.83 6.87 8.90
CA MET A 167 16.32 6.93 7.52
C MET A 167 15.25 7.54 6.63
N GLU A 168 15.67 8.19 5.54
CA GLU A 168 14.77 8.80 4.57
C GLU A 168 13.72 7.81 4.06
N GLU A 169 14.15 6.60 3.75
CA GLU A 169 13.27 5.54 3.25
C GLU A 169 12.20 5.09 4.26
N SER A 170 12.42 5.31 5.55
CA SER A 170 11.43 5.03 6.60
C SER A 170 10.44 6.18 6.80
N SER A 171 10.86 7.41 6.61
CA SER A 171 10.09 8.62 6.93
C SER A 171 9.42 9.23 5.72
N ARG A 172 10.03 9.12 4.55
CA ARG A 172 9.48 9.66 3.31
C ARG A 172 8.27 8.87 2.85
N VAL A 173 7.17 9.58 2.64
CA VAL A 173 5.90 9.02 2.16
C VAL A 173 5.48 9.70 0.85
N PRO A 174 4.71 9.02 0.01
CA PRO A 174 4.04 9.69 -1.09
C PRO A 174 3.00 10.68 -0.55
N LEU A 175 2.86 11.82 -1.22
CA LEU A 175 1.74 12.73 -1.02
C LEU A 175 1.24 13.15 -2.39
N ILE A 176 0.07 12.65 -2.77
CA ILE A 176 -0.60 12.97 -4.02
C ILE A 176 -1.94 13.61 -3.69
N ILE A 177 -2.12 14.83 -4.15
CA ILE A 177 -3.37 15.58 -3.98
C ILE A 177 -3.94 15.84 -5.37
N PHE A 178 -5.12 15.32 -5.60
CA PHE A 178 -5.92 15.61 -6.79
C PHE A 178 -7.08 16.49 -6.40
N ASP A 179 -7.03 17.76 -6.80
CA ASP A 179 -8.14 18.70 -6.70
C ASP A 179 -8.62 19.01 -8.14
N PRO A 180 -9.83 18.59 -8.52
CA PRO A 180 -10.33 18.81 -9.87
C PRO A 180 -10.55 20.28 -10.21
N ARG A 181 -10.56 21.16 -9.20
CA ARG A 181 -10.70 22.63 -9.35
C ARG A 181 -9.37 23.33 -9.58
N SER A 182 -8.25 22.64 -9.32
CA SER A 182 -6.89 23.16 -9.59
C SER A 182 -6.64 23.16 -11.10
N LYS A 183 -6.17 24.29 -11.63
CA LYS A 183 -5.73 24.42 -13.02
C LYS A 183 -4.23 24.15 -13.14
#